data_210d80c0715a8db7c38482cbdc54ebd4
#
_entry.id   210d80c0715a8db7c38482cbdc54ebd4
#
_cell.length_a   1.000
_cell.length_b   1.000
_cell.length_c   1.000
_cell.angle_alpha   90.00
_cell.angle_beta   90.00
_cell.angle_gamma   90.00
#
_symmetry.space_group_name_H-M   'P 1'
#
loop_
_entity.id
_entity.type
_entity.pdbx_description
1 polymer ?
#
loop_
_entity_poly.entity_id
_entity_poly.type
_entity_poly.pdbx_seq_one_letter_code
_entity_poly.pdbx_strand_id
1 'polypeptide(L)'
;MRSGPFSTNKDFRTHTNLGEIDYEDMHLGHVAERLRRGFYGEIDWAIIEVSDLDELGTVCRAYLTTAGGIVPTIVRLAKRIIIELNRFHSPDSKLLHDVYECAEYPHRQPIPLLSVGQRIGTNYVEIDPKKIVGVIDSNIEEEARGFVDPNADLTRIGQNVVDFFLSDMKAGHIPPTMFPIQSGVGTTGNAVMKAIGQCEGLPPMEVFSEVVQDAVVELIEQGKISQASAAAMTCTNECIQHVYENIDFFSRHLTLRPSELSNAPELIRRFGVIAMNTALECDLYGNENSSHICGSSLMNGIGGSCDYERNGSISIFYTPSTAKGGKISAIVPMCCHVDSTEHDVDVIVTEQGVADLRGKGPMRRAQEVIERCAHPDYKPLLREYLRIAPQGHEPQHMRAALAFHDTYLNKGDMRLTDFSEYLK
;
A
#
# COMPACT_ATOMS: atom_id res chain seq x y z
N MET A 1 1.19 6.20 -25.53
CA MET A 1 0.69 7.06 -24.44
C MET A 1 1.60 6.86 -23.24
N ARG A 2 1.97 7.90 -22.48
CA ARG A 2 2.75 7.76 -21.24
C ARG A 2 1.83 7.96 -20.04
N SER A 3 2.03 7.22 -18.98
CA SER A 3 1.22 7.31 -17.76
C SER A 3 2.07 7.07 -16.52
N GLY A 4 1.63 7.58 -15.39
CA GLY A 4 2.23 7.41 -14.07
C GLY A 4 1.46 6.42 -13.18
N PRO A 5 1.85 6.27 -11.92
CA PRO A 5 1.57 5.11 -11.08
C PRO A 5 0.14 4.99 -10.52
N PHE A 6 -0.78 5.89 -10.84
CA PHE A 6 -2.11 5.92 -10.21
C PHE A 6 -3.18 5.13 -10.97
N SER A 7 -2.90 4.63 -12.16
CA SER A 7 -3.91 4.02 -13.03
C SER A 7 -3.65 2.53 -13.22
N THR A 8 -4.50 1.69 -12.65
CA THR A 8 -4.34 0.22 -12.71
C THR A 8 -5.66 -0.52 -12.98
N ASN A 9 -6.64 0.11 -13.63
CA ASN A 9 -7.85 -0.60 -14.05
C ASN A 9 -7.55 -1.66 -15.12
N LYS A 10 -8.49 -2.55 -15.37
CA LYS A 10 -8.30 -3.70 -16.27
C LYS A 10 -7.89 -3.30 -17.68
N ASP A 11 -8.53 -2.26 -18.24
CA ASP A 11 -8.25 -1.84 -19.62
C ASP A 11 -6.87 -1.21 -19.70
N PHE A 12 -6.52 -0.37 -18.74
CA PHE A 12 -5.19 0.23 -18.64
C PHE A 12 -4.09 -0.85 -18.55
N ARG A 13 -4.25 -1.87 -17.67
CA ARG A 13 -3.30 -2.98 -17.57
C ARG A 13 -3.17 -3.76 -18.88
N THR A 14 -4.28 -3.98 -19.57
CA THR A 14 -4.26 -4.66 -20.87
C THR A 14 -3.39 -3.91 -21.87
N HIS A 15 -3.60 -2.61 -22.03
CA HIS A 15 -2.83 -1.78 -22.96
C HIS A 15 -1.37 -1.60 -22.53
N THR A 16 -1.10 -1.54 -21.21
CA THR A 16 0.26 -1.54 -20.68
C THR A 16 1.00 -2.84 -21.01
N ASN A 17 0.36 -3.99 -20.78
CA ASN A 17 0.95 -5.30 -21.07
C ASN A 17 1.13 -5.56 -22.57
N LEU A 18 0.39 -4.86 -23.44
CA LEU A 18 0.59 -4.87 -24.91
C LEU A 18 1.71 -3.91 -25.35
N GLY A 19 2.29 -3.11 -24.46
CA GLY A 19 3.30 -2.11 -24.77
C GLY A 19 2.75 -0.85 -25.46
N GLU A 20 1.44 -0.63 -25.43
CA GLU A 20 0.78 0.55 -26.01
C GLU A 20 0.82 1.75 -25.08
N ILE A 21 0.98 1.53 -23.78
CA ILE A 21 1.16 2.54 -22.73
C ILE A 21 2.56 2.41 -22.14
N ASP A 22 3.32 3.49 -22.21
CA ASP A 22 4.59 3.66 -21.50
C ASP A 22 4.27 4.01 -20.05
N TYR A 23 4.16 2.99 -19.22
CA TYR A 23 3.81 3.11 -17.80
C TYR A 23 5.07 3.19 -16.96
N GLU A 24 5.22 4.29 -16.22
CA GLU A 24 6.29 4.44 -15.25
C GLU A 24 5.74 4.14 -13.85
N ASP A 25 6.13 3.00 -13.30
CA ASP A 25 5.89 2.68 -11.90
C ASP A 25 6.89 3.40 -11.00
N MET A 26 6.44 3.86 -9.83
CA MET A 26 7.30 4.54 -8.86
C MET A 26 6.66 4.59 -7.48
N HIS A 27 7.47 4.84 -6.48
CA HIS A 27 7.01 5.14 -5.13
C HIS A 27 6.12 6.39 -5.11
N LEU A 28 4.95 6.30 -4.48
CA LEU A 28 3.98 7.39 -4.45
C LEU A 28 4.50 8.63 -3.74
N GLY A 29 5.35 8.44 -2.72
CA GLY A 29 6.02 9.55 -2.02
C GLY A 29 6.89 10.43 -2.92
N HIS A 30 7.32 9.94 -4.10
CA HIS A 30 8.17 10.68 -5.03
C HIS A 30 7.40 11.42 -6.14
N VAL A 31 6.12 11.11 -6.37
CA VAL A 31 5.39 11.60 -7.54
C VAL A 31 5.33 13.13 -7.59
N ALA A 32 4.89 13.76 -6.50
CA ALA A 32 4.75 15.20 -6.41
C ALA A 32 6.08 15.92 -6.69
N GLU A 33 7.17 15.46 -6.10
CA GLU A 33 8.51 15.99 -6.28
C GLU A 33 9.00 15.85 -7.73
N ARG A 34 8.84 14.66 -8.34
CA ARG A 34 9.27 14.45 -9.73
C ARG A 34 8.51 15.31 -10.72
N LEU A 35 7.22 15.56 -10.47
CA LEU A 35 6.42 16.52 -11.22
C LEU A 35 6.98 17.94 -11.08
N ARG A 36 7.27 18.41 -9.87
CA ARG A 36 7.83 19.74 -9.63
C ARG A 36 9.21 19.91 -10.28
N ARG A 37 10.01 18.86 -10.37
CA ARG A 37 11.31 18.85 -11.04
C ARG A 37 11.21 18.74 -12.57
N GLY A 38 10.02 18.61 -13.13
CA GLY A 38 9.78 18.62 -14.56
C GLY A 38 10.16 17.33 -15.29
N PHE A 39 10.34 16.18 -14.60
CA PHE A 39 10.68 14.90 -15.26
C PHE A 39 9.60 14.42 -16.23
N TYR A 40 8.39 14.88 -16.06
CA TYR A 40 7.25 14.58 -16.94
C TYR A 40 6.93 15.69 -17.92
N GLY A 41 7.76 16.76 -17.95
CA GLY A 41 7.51 17.95 -18.74
C GLY A 41 6.50 18.89 -18.09
N GLU A 42 5.96 19.81 -18.88
CA GLU A 42 4.98 20.79 -18.42
C GLU A 42 3.59 20.13 -18.31
N ILE A 43 2.83 20.54 -17.30
CA ILE A 43 1.44 20.15 -17.11
C ILE A 43 0.54 21.19 -17.80
N ASP A 44 -0.03 20.82 -18.94
CA ASP A 44 -0.91 21.75 -19.68
C ASP A 44 -2.30 21.86 -19.05
N TRP A 45 -2.85 20.72 -18.57
CA TRP A 45 -4.18 20.64 -17.99
C TRP A 45 -4.18 19.84 -16.69
N ALA A 46 -4.95 20.33 -15.72
CA ALA A 46 -5.38 19.57 -14.55
C ALA A 46 -6.90 19.46 -14.55
N ILE A 47 -7.40 18.28 -14.16
CA ILE A 47 -8.80 18.08 -13.80
C ILE A 47 -8.78 17.69 -12.33
N ILE A 48 -9.45 18.44 -11.48
CA ILE A 48 -9.50 18.17 -10.03
C ILE A 48 -10.94 18.10 -9.57
N GLU A 49 -11.20 17.16 -8.67
CA GLU A 49 -12.49 17.05 -8.01
C GLU A 49 -12.45 17.79 -6.66
N VAL A 50 -13.53 18.49 -6.34
CA VAL A 50 -13.67 19.25 -5.11
C VAL A 50 -15.10 19.13 -4.55
N SER A 51 -15.25 19.28 -3.24
CA SER A 51 -16.54 19.30 -2.55
C SER A 51 -17.15 20.72 -2.47
N ASP A 52 -16.28 21.73 -2.47
CA ASP A 52 -16.70 23.14 -2.35
C ASP A 52 -15.60 24.10 -2.87
N LEU A 53 -15.99 25.34 -3.12
CA LEU A 53 -15.13 26.43 -3.64
C LEU A 53 -15.46 27.76 -2.95
N ASP A 54 -14.42 28.50 -2.56
CA ASP A 54 -14.52 29.91 -2.12
C ASP A 54 -13.74 30.82 -3.05
N GLU A 55 -14.39 31.81 -3.65
CA GLU A 55 -13.72 32.87 -4.42
C GLU A 55 -13.39 34.05 -3.51
N LEU A 56 -12.10 34.36 -3.37
CA LEU A 56 -11.59 35.43 -2.52
C LEU A 56 -10.89 36.54 -3.33
N GLY A 57 -11.38 36.82 -4.53
CA GLY A 57 -10.83 37.85 -5.43
C GLY A 57 -9.57 37.41 -6.15
N THR A 58 -8.41 37.41 -5.48
CA THR A 58 -7.11 37.05 -6.11
C THR A 58 -6.78 35.55 -6.02
N VAL A 59 -7.47 34.80 -5.21
CA VAL A 59 -7.31 33.36 -5.06
C VAL A 59 -8.67 32.66 -4.98
N CYS A 60 -8.70 31.43 -5.45
CA CYS A 60 -9.81 30.51 -5.24
C CYS A 60 -9.35 29.43 -4.25
N ARG A 61 -10.13 29.16 -3.21
CA ARG A 61 -9.90 28.04 -2.31
C ARG A 61 -10.75 26.86 -2.73
N ALA A 62 -10.09 25.74 -3.02
CA ALA A 62 -10.71 24.49 -3.38
C ALA A 62 -10.65 23.51 -2.20
N TYR A 63 -11.81 22.98 -1.82
CA TYR A 63 -11.95 22.01 -0.74
C TYR A 63 -12.04 20.61 -1.34
N LEU A 64 -11.13 19.73 -0.91
CA LEU A 64 -10.97 18.39 -1.50
C LEU A 64 -12.05 17.42 -1.00
N THR A 65 -12.26 16.34 -1.73
CA THR A 65 -13.25 15.31 -1.45
C THR A 65 -12.71 14.23 -0.51
N THR A 66 -12.45 13.04 -1.01
CA THR A 66 -11.95 11.88 -0.23
C THR A 66 -10.43 11.76 -0.24
N ALA A 67 -9.71 12.58 -1.01
CA ALA A 67 -8.27 12.43 -1.19
C ALA A 67 -7.52 13.77 -1.24
N GLY A 68 -6.39 13.84 -0.54
CA GLY A 68 -5.39 14.90 -0.70
C GLY A 68 -4.48 14.67 -1.91
N GLY A 69 -4.06 13.44 -2.09
CA GLY A 69 -3.27 12.98 -3.24
C GLY A 69 -2.10 13.90 -3.60
N ILE A 70 -1.97 14.22 -4.88
CA ILE A 70 -0.99 15.17 -5.42
C ILE A 70 -1.64 16.50 -5.88
N VAL A 71 -2.91 16.73 -5.52
CA VAL A 71 -3.69 17.89 -5.98
C VAL A 71 -2.97 19.22 -5.73
N PRO A 72 -2.37 19.50 -4.57
CA PRO A 72 -1.67 20.77 -4.34
C PRO A 72 -0.56 21.03 -5.36
N THR A 73 0.21 20.00 -5.68
CA THR A 73 1.29 20.07 -6.68
C THR A 73 0.73 20.27 -8.10
N ILE A 74 -0.30 19.50 -8.48
CA ILE A 74 -0.89 19.56 -9.83
C ILE A 74 -1.48 20.94 -10.11
N VAL A 75 -2.25 21.51 -9.20
CA VAL A 75 -2.86 22.85 -9.42
C VAL A 75 -1.82 23.96 -9.50
N ARG A 76 -0.71 23.82 -8.77
CA ARG A 76 0.40 24.75 -8.84
C ARG A 76 1.10 24.71 -10.21
N LEU A 77 1.32 23.52 -10.76
CA LEU A 77 2.08 23.31 -11.99
C LEU A 77 1.25 23.48 -13.26
N ALA A 78 -0.03 23.12 -13.23
CA ALA A 78 -0.89 23.16 -14.40
C ALA A 78 -1.05 24.58 -14.96
N LYS A 79 -1.08 24.69 -16.29
CA LYS A 79 -1.38 25.95 -17.00
C LYS A 79 -2.87 26.27 -17.00
N ARG A 80 -3.72 25.22 -17.05
CA ARG A 80 -5.17 25.32 -17.09
C ARG A 80 -5.79 24.27 -16.18
N ILE A 81 -6.89 24.64 -15.52
CA ILE A 81 -7.56 23.79 -14.54
C ILE A 81 -9.04 23.71 -14.88
N ILE A 82 -9.57 22.51 -14.94
CA ILE A 82 -10.99 22.22 -14.91
C ILE A 82 -11.29 21.71 -13.50
N ILE A 83 -12.32 22.27 -12.87
CA ILE A 83 -12.77 21.86 -11.55
C ILE A 83 -14.07 21.08 -11.71
N GLU A 84 -14.11 19.87 -11.19
CA GLU A 84 -15.34 19.13 -10.97
C GLU A 84 -15.82 19.38 -9.55
N LEU A 85 -16.94 20.09 -9.42
CA LEU A 85 -17.60 20.33 -8.15
C LEU A 85 -18.61 19.19 -7.94
N ASN A 86 -18.20 18.17 -7.21
CA ASN A 86 -19.01 16.96 -7.02
C ASN A 86 -19.88 17.06 -5.76
N ARG A 87 -21.19 17.19 -5.98
CA ARG A 87 -22.21 17.36 -4.92
C ARG A 87 -22.50 16.09 -4.13
N PHE A 88 -21.98 14.95 -4.52
CA PHE A 88 -22.01 13.74 -3.71
C PHE A 88 -21.24 13.93 -2.39
N HIS A 89 -20.16 14.71 -2.44
CA HIS A 89 -19.34 14.99 -1.28
C HIS A 89 -19.85 16.19 -0.48
N SER A 90 -19.81 16.03 0.85
CA SER A 90 -20.19 17.12 1.76
C SER A 90 -19.18 18.27 1.69
N PRO A 91 -19.62 19.54 1.64
CA PRO A 91 -18.73 20.70 1.81
C PRO A 91 -17.91 20.67 3.13
N ASP A 92 -18.39 19.93 4.13
CA ASP A 92 -17.71 19.77 5.41
C ASP A 92 -16.57 18.73 5.37
N SER A 93 -16.38 18.01 4.24
CA SER A 93 -15.20 17.16 4.02
C SER A 93 -13.89 17.92 4.26
N LYS A 94 -13.89 19.25 4.06
CA LYS A 94 -12.77 20.15 4.41
C LYS A 94 -12.27 19.98 5.84
N LEU A 95 -13.10 19.56 6.77
CA LEU A 95 -12.71 19.32 8.16
C LEU A 95 -11.79 18.11 8.33
N LEU A 96 -11.76 17.22 7.35
CA LEU A 96 -10.84 16.06 7.34
C LEU A 96 -9.46 16.42 6.81
N HIS A 97 -9.30 17.49 6.03
CA HIS A 97 -8.06 17.78 5.31
C HIS A 97 -7.04 18.59 6.11
N ASP A 98 -5.76 18.29 5.85
CA ASP A 98 -4.58 19.03 6.33
C ASP A 98 -3.56 19.12 5.20
N VAL A 99 -3.73 20.12 4.35
CA VAL A 99 -2.91 20.34 3.15
C VAL A 99 -1.64 21.08 3.52
N TYR A 100 -0.51 20.41 3.39
CA TYR A 100 0.81 20.97 3.59
C TYR A 100 1.71 20.57 2.43
N GLU A 101 2.38 21.52 1.79
CA GLU A 101 3.37 21.26 0.75
C GLU A 101 4.78 21.34 1.33
N CYS A 102 5.56 20.30 1.06
CA CYS A 102 6.95 20.24 1.50
C CYS A 102 7.81 21.26 0.74
N ALA A 103 8.80 21.84 1.42
CA ALA A 103 9.81 22.68 0.78
C ALA A 103 10.69 21.87 -0.18
N GLU A 104 11.25 22.56 -1.17
CA GLU A 104 12.14 21.94 -2.17
C GLU A 104 13.56 21.77 -1.65
N TYR A 105 14.32 20.83 -2.26
CA TYR A 105 15.75 20.75 -1.99
C TYR A 105 16.54 21.88 -2.65
N PRO A 106 17.81 22.03 -2.26
CA PRO A 106 18.61 21.14 -1.37
C PRO A 106 18.44 21.40 0.13
N HIS A 107 17.74 22.44 0.53
CA HIS A 107 17.64 22.89 1.93
C HIS A 107 16.24 22.66 2.51
N ARG A 108 15.62 21.54 2.16
CA ARG A 108 14.32 21.13 2.68
C ARG A 108 14.33 21.06 4.20
N GLN A 109 13.41 21.78 4.83
CA GLN A 109 13.26 21.72 6.28
C GLN A 109 12.56 20.41 6.70
N PRO A 110 12.82 19.91 7.91
CA PRO A 110 12.08 18.79 8.46
C PRO A 110 10.57 19.05 8.42
N ILE A 111 9.79 18.05 8.09
CA ILE A 111 8.32 18.15 8.12
C ILE A 111 7.90 18.34 9.58
N PRO A 112 7.18 19.42 9.97
CA PRO A 112 6.90 19.75 11.37
C PRO A 112 5.75 18.95 11.97
N LEU A 113 5.51 17.72 11.49
CA LEU A 113 4.49 16.81 11.98
C LEU A 113 5.07 15.90 13.07
N LEU A 114 4.63 16.06 14.33
CA LEU A 114 5.19 15.37 15.50
C LEU A 114 4.32 14.24 16.03
N SER A 115 3.05 14.15 15.62
CA SER A 115 2.12 13.05 15.93
C SER A 115 1.15 12.82 14.78
N VAL A 116 0.55 11.65 14.73
CA VAL A 116 -0.35 11.23 13.63
C VAL A 116 -1.52 12.19 13.45
N GLY A 117 -2.18 12.61 14.55
CA GLY A 117 -3.35 13.49 14.51
C GLY A 117 -3.04 14.99 14.45
N GLN A 118 -1.75 15.42 14.50
CA GLN A 118 -1.41 16.84 14.46
C GLN A 118 -1.70 17.41 13.08
N ARG A 119 -2.27 18.62 13.01
CA ARG A 119 -2.46 19.38 11.78
C ARG A 119 -1.42 20.48 11.67
N ILE A 120 -0.86 20.67 10.46
CA ILE A 120 0.26 21.59 10.20
C ILE A 120 0.03 22.50 8.98
N GLY A 121 -1.03 22.24 8.22
CA GLY A 121 -1.35 22.94 6.98
C GLY A 121 -2.72 23.62 7.01
N THR A 122 -3.33 23.72 5.85
CA THR A 122 -4.67 24.28 5.62
C THR A 122 -5.67 23.19 5.30
N ASN A 123 -6.95 23.51 5.36
CA ASN A 123 -8.01 22.59 4.93
C ASN A 123 -8.48 22.82 3.48
N TYR A 124 -7.69 23.55 2.69
CA TYR A 124 -7.95 23.89 1.31
C TYR A 124 -6.68 23.90 0.47
N VAL A 125 -6.87 23.88 -0.85
CA VAL A 125 -5.82 24.14 -1.84
C VAL A 125 -6.07 25.52 -2.47
N GLU A 126 -5.03 26.36 -2.58
CA GLU A 126 -5.13 27.64 -3.26
C GLU A 126 -4.88 27.50 -4.77
N ILE A 127 -5.78 28.10 -5.55
CA ILE A 127 -5.72 28.10 -7.02
C ILE A 127 -5.73 29.54 -7.51
N ASP A 128 -4.82 29.88 -8.46
CA ASP A 128 -4.91 31.11 -9.22
C ASP A 128 -6.18 31.09 -10.10
N PRO A 129 -7.17 31.98 -9.89
CA PRO A 129 -8.40 31.96 -10.66
C PRO A 129 -8.19 32.10 -12.18
N LYS A 130 -7.07 32.69 -12.61
CA LYS A 130 -6.73 32.83 -14.03
C LYS A 130 -6.44 31.51 -14.73
N LYS A 131 -6.11 30.46 -13.95
CA LYS A 131 -5.90 29.11 -14.48
C LYS A 131 -7.20 28.33 -14.65
N ILE A 132 -8.28 28.73 -13.97
CA ILE A 132 -9.57 28.02 -14.00
C ILE A 132 -10.26 28.35 -15.32
N VAL A 133 -10.43 27.34 -16.16
CA VAL A 133 -11.07 27.46 -17.47
C VAL A 133 -12.51 26.97 -17.49
N GLY A 134 -12.93 26.27 -16.47
CA GLY A 134 -14.29 25.81 -16.30
C GLY A 134 -14.52 25.12 -14.97
N VAL A 135 -15.78 25.16 -14.52
CA VAL A 135 -16.29 24.39 -13.37
C VAL A 135 -17.43 23.53 -13.88
N ILE A 136 -17.39 22.25 -13.59
CA ILE A 136 -18.41 21.27 -13.92
C ILE A 136 -19.11 20.90 -12.62
N ASP A 137 -20.42 21.06 -12.58
CA ASP A 137 -21.25 20.61 -11.44
C ASP A 137 -21.64 19.16 -11.70
N SER A 138 -21.30 18.25 -10.79
CA SER A 138 -21.61 16.83 -10.86
C SER A 138 -22.22 16.31 -9.56
N ASN A 139 -22.75 15.11 -9.60
CA ASN A 139 -23.22 14.36 -8.44
C ASN A 139 -22.95 12.87 -8.71
N ILE A 140 -21.68 12.49 -8.62
CA ILE A 140 -21.19 11.17 -9.00
C ILE A 140 -20.65 10.49 -7.74
N GLU A 141 -21.15 9.29 -7.48
CA GLU A 141 -20.67 8.43 -6.41
C GLU A 141 -19.26 7.93 -6.71
N GLU A 142 -18.52 7.60 -5.63
CA GLU A 142 -17.20 6.96 -5.78
C GLU A 142 -17.33 5.55 -6.35
N GLU A 143 -16.38 5.15 -7.20
CA GLU A 143 -16.24 3.76 -7.65
C GLU A 143 -15.68 2.88 -6.52
N ALA A 144 -16.40 2.76 -5.42
CA ALA A 144 -15.97 1.91 -4.33
C ALA A 144 -16.22 0.43 -4.65
N ARG A 145 -15.20 -0.38 -4.50
CA ARG A 145 -15.38 -1.84 -4.53
C ARG A 145 -15.85 -2.29 -3.17
N GLY A 146 -17.08 -2.82 -3.11
CA GLY A 146 -17.57 -3.48 -1.91
C GLY A 146 -16.58 -4.58 -1.45
N PHE A 147 -16.38 -4.68 -0.15
CA PHE A 147 -15.51 -5.70 0.42
C PHE A 147 -16.25 -7.01 0.53
N VAL A 148 -15.58 -8.09 0.11
CA VAL A 148 -16.07 -9.46 0.30
C VAL A 148 -15.64 -9.92 1.69
N ASP A 149 -16.53 -10.60 2.41
CA ASP A 149 -16.18 -11.21 3.69
C ASP A 149 -14.97 -12.15 3.52
N PRO A 150 -13.99 -12.09 4.45
CA PRO A 150 -12.79 -12.89 4.35
C PRO A 150 -13.15 -14.39 4.47
N ASN A 151 -12.55 -15.20 3.61
CA ASN A 151 -12.62 -16.66 3.73
C ASN A 151 -11.76 -17.16 4.91
N ALA A 152 -11.76 -18.49 5.15
CA ALA A 152 -11.03 -19.08 6.25
C ALA A 152 -9.52 -18.80 6.22
N ASP A 153 -8.90 -18.81 5.02
CA ASP A 153 -7.46 -18.55 4.86
C ASP A 153 -7.12 -17.11 5.21
N LEU A 154 -7.89 -16.13 4.72
CA LEU A 154 -7.70 -14.72 5.03
C LEU A 154 -7.93 -14.42 6.53
N THR A 155 -8.94 -15.08 7.13
CA THR A 155 -9.18 -14.98 8.58
C THR A 155 -7.97 -15.52 9.35
N ARG A 156 -7.38 -16.63 8.89
CA ARG A 156 -6.20 -17.22 9.53
C ARG A 156 -4.96 -16.33 9.38
N ILE A 157 -4.77 -15.69 8.23
CA ILE A 157 -3.71 -14.67 8.04
C ILE A 157 -3.86 -13.56 9.07
N GLY A 158 -5.07 -13.00 9.20
CA GLY A 158 -5.34 -11.95 10.20
C GLY A 158 -5.01 -12.39 11.62
N GLN A 159 -5.40 -13.62 12.00
CA GLN A 159 -5.08 -14.17 13.32
C GLN A 159 -3.57 -14.34 13.51
N ASN A 160 -2.85 -14.82 12.49
CA ASN A 160 -1.40 -14.99 12.55
C ASN A 160 -0.67 -13.65 12.73
N VAL A 161 -1.15 -12.57 12.12
CA VAL A 161 -0.61 -11.22 12.34
C VAL A 161 -0.84 -10.75 13.79
N VAL A 162 -2.03 -10.97 14.33
CA VAL A 162 -2.37 -10.64 15.73
C VAL A 162 -1.49 -11.44 16.71
N ASP A 163 -1.35 -12.73 16.48
CA ASP A 163 -0.52 -13.62 17.33
C ASP A 163 0.96 -13.16 17.29
N PHE A 164 1.45 -12.73 16.12
CA PHE A 164 2.77 -12.13 15.98
C PHE A 164 2.90 -10.85 16.80
N PHE A 165 1.95 -9.92 16.72
CA PHE A 165 1.97 -8.69 17.50
C PHE A 165 2.02 -8.97 19.00
N LEU A 166 1.14 -9.84 19.50
CA LEU A 166 1.11 -10.19 20.94
C LEU A 166 2.41 -10.85 21.40
N SER A 167 2.99 -11.70 20.55
CA SER A 167 4.29 -12.33 20.83
C SER A 167 5.42 -11.33 20.86
N ASP A 168 5.46 -10.40 19.91
CA ASP A 168 6.51 -9.40 19.76
C ASP A 168 6.41 -8.30 20.85
N MET A 169 5.19 -7.94 21.27
CA MET A 169 4.95 -7.12 22.45
C MET A 169 5.47 -7.79 23.73
N LYS A 170 5.19 -9.09 23.90
CA LYS A 170 5.69 -9.86 25.03
C LYS A 170 7.23 -9.96 25.04
N ALA A 171 7.84 -10.00 23.86
CA ALA A 171 9.30 -9.98 23.70
C ALA A 171 9.92 -8.59 23.93
N GLY A 172 9.10 -7.53 23.98
CA GLY A 172 9.54 -6.15 24.16
C GLY A 172 10.01 -5.45 22.88
N HIS A 173 9.76 -6.03 21.72
CA HIS A 173 10.10 -5.40 20.43
C HIS A 173 9.03 -4.38 20.00
N ILE A 174 7.77 -4.65 20.30
CA ILE A 174 6.67 -3.70 20.15
C ILE A 174 6.33 -3.15 21.53
N PRO A 175 6.24 -1.80 21.71
CA PRO A 175 5.92 -1.21 23.00
C PRO A 175 4.47 -1.52 23.44
N PRO A 176 4.16 -1.47 24.73
CA PRO A 176 2.80 -1.71 25.23
C PRO A 176 1.76 -0.71 24.71
N THR A 177 2.19 0.45 24.20
CA THR A 177 1.32 1.48 23.60
C THR A 177 1.11 1.26 22.11
N MET A 178 1.71 0.23 21.53
CA MET A 178 1.77 -0.05 20.10
C MET A 178 2.53 1.03 19.30
N PHE A 179 2.99 0.70 18.12
CA PHE A 179 3.41 1.65 17.09
C PHE A 179 2.21 1.98 16.19
N PRO A 180 2.21 3.14 15.50
CA PRO A 180 1.26 3.35 14.42
C PRO A 180 1.37 2.24 13.38
N ILE A 181 0.23 1.84 12.81
CA ILE A 181 0.18 0.82 11.75
C ILE A 181 -0.17 1.43 10.40
N GLN A 182 0.35 0.83 9.35
CA GLN A 182 -0.11 1.03 7.97
C GLN A 182 -0.70 -0.28 7.49
N SER A 183 -1.80 -0.21 6.77
CA SER A 183 -2.44 -1.36 6.14
C SER A 183 -2.56 -1.16 4.64
N GLY A 184 -2.16 -2.17 3.87
CA GLY A 184 -2.41 -2.22 2.44
C GLY A 184 -3.90 -2.36 2.11
N VAL A 185 -4.26 -2.01 0.89
CA VAL A 185 -5.64 -2.11 0.37
C VAL A 185 -6.03 -3.54 0.03
N GLY A 186 -7.33 -3.82 0.08
CA GLY A 186 -7.92 -5.06 -0.43
C GLY A 186 -8.42 -6.01 0.65
N THR A 187 -8.96 -7.14 0.21
CA THR A 187 -9.66 -8.09 1.09
C THR A 187 -8.76 -8.68 2.18
N THR A 188 -7.48 -8.92 1.87
CA THR A 188 -6.54 -9.46 2.87
C THR A 188 -6.21 -8.41 3.93
N GLY A 189 -5.96 -7.16 3.54
CA GLY A 189 -5.73 -6.05 4.48
C GLY A 189 -6.93 -5.85 5.41
N ASN A 190 -8.14 -5.88 4.87
CA ASN A 190 -9.36 -5.80 5.69
C ASN A 190 -9.52 -6.97 6.66
N ALA A 191 -9.16 -8.20 6.25
CA ALA A 191 -9.18 -9.35 7.15
C ALA A 191 -8.21 -9.18 8.33
N VAL A 192 -7.01 -8.64 8.06
CA VAL A 192 -6.02 -8.31 9.09
C VAL A 192 -6.56 -7.23 10.03
N MET A 193 -7.11 -6.12 9.50
CA MET A 193 -7.68 -5.04 10.31
C MET A 193 -8.86 -5.53 11.15
N LYS A 194 -9.74 -6.39 10.59
CA LYS A 194 -10.84 -7.01 11.34
C LYS A 194 -10.32 -7.88 12.50
N ALA A 195 -9.28 -8.69 12.27
CA ALA A 195 -8.68 -9.51 13.33
C ALA A 195 -8.04 -8.64 14.43
N ILE A 196 -7.36 -7.57 14.06
CA ILE A 196 -6.80 -6.57 15.00
C ILE A 196 -7.93 -5.98 15.88
N GLY A 197 -9.04 -5.57 15.26
CA GLY A 197 -10.18 -5.00 15.97
C GLY A 197 -10.84 -5.96 16.95
N GLN A 198 -10.88 -7.25 16.63
CA GLN A 198 -11.46 -8.30 17.48
C GLN A 198 -10.55 -8.71 18.64
N CYS A 199 -9.26 -8.34 18.60
CA CYS A 199 -8.32 -8.71 19.65
C CYS A 199 -8.44 -7.75 20.86
N GLU A 200 -8.86 -8.29 22.01
CA GLU A 200 -8.91 -7.52 23.27
C GLU A 200 -7.51 -7.29 23.87
N GLY A 201 -6.52 -8.11 23.49
CA GLY A 201 -5.16 -8.03 24.02
C GLY A 201 -4.31 -6.91 23.42
N LEU A 202 -4.75 -6.27 22.33
CA LEU A 202 -4.09 -5.13 21.72
C LEU A 202 -4.61 -3.81 22.30
N PRO A 203 -3.75 -2.83 22.63
CA PRO A 203 -4.16 -1.51 23.08
C PRO A 203 -4.77 -0.70 21.91
N PRO A 204 -5.48 0.40 22.17
CA PRO A 204 -5.79 1.38 21.13
C PRO A 204 -4.51 1.84 20.43
N MET A 205 -4.57 1.98 19.09
CA MET A 205 -3.40 2.30 18.28
C MET A 205 -3.68 3.49 17.34
N GLU A 206 -2.67 3.93 16.62
CA GLU A 206 -2.78 4.95 15.58
C GLU A 206 -2.59 4.31 14.21
N VAL A 207 -3.16 4.93 13.17
CA VAL A 207 -2.97 4.57 11.77
C VAL A 207 -2.27 5.70 11.04
N PHE A 208 -1.12 5.41 10.45
CA PHE A 208 -0.43 6.31 9.52
C PHE A 208 -0.23 5.55 8.21
N SER A 209 -1.06 5.82 7.22
CA SER A 209 -1.21 4.99 6.02
C SER A 209 -1.35 5.82 4.75
N GLU A 210 -1.24 5.17 3.60
CA GLU A 210 -1.62 5.79 2.32
C GLU A 210 -3.13 5.93 2.22
N VAL A 211 -3.88 4.90 2.61
CA VAL A 211 -5.34 4.88 2.52
C VAL A 211 -6.00 4.47 3.82
N VAL A 212 -7.22 4.96 4.01
CA VAL A 212 -8.18 4.51 5.03
C VAL A 212 -9.32 3.80 4.32
N GLN A 213 -9.71 2.63 4.84
CA GLN A 213 -10.82 1.81 4.35
C GLN A 213 -11.88 1.67 5.44
N ASP A 214 -13.06 1.10 5.10
CA ASP A 214 -14.21 0.93 6.02
C ASP A 214 -13.81 0.34 7.37
N ALA A 215 -12.96 -0.70 7.37
CA ALA A 215 -12.50 -1.33 8.61
C ALA A 215 -11.79 -0.34 9.57
N VAL A 216 -11.04 0.63 9.04
CA VAL A 216 -10.39 1.65 9.87
C VAL A 216 -11.42 2.62 10.45
N VAL A 217 -12.44 3.01 9.68
CA VAL A 217 -13.54 3.87 10.14
C VAL A 217 -14.30 3.19 11.28
N GLU A 218 -14.67 1.91 11.11
CA GLU A 218 -15.31 1.11 12.16
C GLU A 218 -14.44 1.04 13.44
N LEU A 219 -13.13 0.85 13.31
CA LEU A 219 -12.22 0.74 14.45
C LEU A 219 -12.00 2.08 15.16
N ILE A 220 -12.12 3.21 14.46
CA ILE A 220 -12.15 4.54 15.09
C ILE A 220 -13.38 4.66 15.99
N GLU A 221 -14.56 4.28 15.52
CA GLU A 221 -15.81 4.34 16.30
C GLU A 221 -15.79 3.41 17.53
N GLN A 222 -15.15 2.24 17.38
CA GLN A 222 -14.95 1.29 18.48
C GLN A 222 -13.89 1.76 19.50
N GLY A 223 -13.19 2.87 19.24
CA GLY A 223 -12.09 3.35 20.07
C GLY A 223 -10.82 2.48 20.03
N LYS A 224 -10.72 1.58 19.06
CA LYS A 224 -9.53 0.75 18.80
C LYS A 224 -8.46 1.53 18.04
N ILE A 225 -8.86 2.51 17.25
CA ILE A 225 -7.98 3.47 16.59
C ILE A 225 -8.26 4.85 17.16
N SER A 226 -7.24 5.46 17.76
CA SER A 226 -7.34 6.78 18.39
C SER A 226 -7.18 7.92 17.37
N GLN A 227 -6.28 7.76 16.40
CA GLN A 227 -5.99 8.70 15.32
C GLN A 227 -5.67 7.95 14.03
N ALA A 228 -6.15 8.46 12.91
CA ALA A 228 -5.79 7.97 11.58
C ALA A 228 -5.35 9.15 10.69
N SER A 229 -4.29 8.95 9.92
CA SER A 229 -3.79 9.91 8.93
C SER A 229 -3.47 9.18 7.63
N ALA A 230 -4.02 9.67 6.50
CA ALA A 230 -3.83 9.04 5.20
C ALA A 230 -3.85 10.05 4.03
N ALA A 231 -3.49 9.60 2.83
CA ALA A 231 -3.64 10.39 1.60
C ALA A 231 -5.08 10.36 1.07
N ALA A 232 -5.78 9.25 1.29
CA ALA A 232 -7.12 9.06 0.77
C ALA A 232 -7.98 8.19 1.70
N MET A 233 -9.29 8.41 1.62
CA MET A 233 -10.33 7.57 2.16
C MET A 233 -10.93 6.75 1.00
N THR A 234 -10.60 5.47 0.92
CA THR A 234 -11.07 4.55 -0.12
C THR A 234 -12.10 3.61 0.52
N CYS A 235 -13.27 4.14 0.79
CA CYS A 235 -14.37 3.49 1.48
C CYS A 235 -15.56 3.25 0.55
N THR A 236 -16.49 2.42 0.97
CA THR A 236 -17.81 2.32 0.32
C THR A 236 -18.57 3.64 0.41
N ASN A 237 -19.52 3.87 -0.51
CA ASN A 237 -20.32 5.09 -0.52
C ASN A 237 -21.12 5.25 0.78
N GLU A 238 -21.61 4.17 1.32
CA GLU A 238 -22.30 4.13 2.62
C GLU A 238 -21.38 4.59 3.76
N CYS A 239 -20.14 4.11 3.77
CA CYS A 239 -19.15 4.51 4.77
C CYS A 239 -18.76 5.98 4.63
N ILE A 240 -18.57 6.47 3.40
CA ILE A 240 -18.28 7.89 3.13
C ILE A 240 -19.41 8.79 3.65
N GLN A 241 -20.66 8.47 3.34
CA GLN A 241 -21.80 9.23 3.82
C GLN A 241 -21.91 9.18 5.35
N HIS A 242 -21.67 8.01 5.95
CA HIS A 242 -21.64 7.86 7.41
C HIS A 242 -20.56 8.77 8.06
N VAL A 243 -19.37 8.86 7.48
CA VAL A 243 -18.32 9.77 7.94
C VAL A 243 -18.77 11.23 7.84
N TYR A 244 -19.46 11.63 6.75
CA TYR A 244 -19.96 12.98 6.57
C TYR A 244 -21.10 13.33 7.54
N GLU A 245 -22.00 12.42 7.80
CA GLU A 245 -23.08 12.59 8.79
C GLU A 245 -22.54 12.77 10.22
N ASN A 246 -21.36 12.21 10.50
CA ASN A 246 -20.69 12.26 11.81
C ASN A 246 -19.37 13.06 11.78
N ILE A 247 -19.30 14.06 10.91
CA ILE A 247 -18.05 14.76 10.59
C ILE A 247 -17.37 15.40 11.80
N ASP A 248 -18.13 15.92 12.75
CA ASP A 248 -17.60 16.50 14.00
C ASP A 248 -16.84 15.48 14.85
N PHE A 249 -17.25 14.22 14.81
CA PHE A 249 -16.52 13.13 15.45
C PHE A 249 -15.30 12.75 14.63
N PHE A 250 -15.46 12.43 13.36
CA PHE A 250 -14.37 11.93 12.52
C PHE A 250 -13.28 12.96 12.28
N SER A 251 -13.59 14.26 12.19
CA SER A 251 -12.57 15.31 12.02
C SER A 251 -11.57 15.41 13.18
N ARG A 252 -11.90 14.87 14.34
CA ARG A 252 -11.00 14.76 15.49
C ARG A 252 -10.12 13.51 15.48
N HIS A 253 -10.47 12.51 14.67
CA HIS A 253 -9.81 11.20 14.63
C HIS A 253 -9.20 10.84 13.28
N LEU A 254 -9.63 11.49 12.21
CA LEU A 254 -9.19 11.22 10.84
C LEU A 254 -8.65 12.50 10.19
N THR A 255 -7.48 12.39 9.56
CA THR A 255 -6.85 13.48 8.82
C THR A 255 -6.40 13.00 7.45
N LEU A 256 -6.87 13.67 6.39
CA LEU A 256 -6.46 13.42 5.01
C LEU A 256 -5.38 14.42 4.58
N ARG A 257 -4.28 13.94 4.01
CA ARG A 257 -3.08 14.70 3.67
C ARG A 257 -2.66 14.51 2.22
N PRO A 258 -1.84 15.40 1.65
CA PRO A 258 -1.14 15.11 0.40
C PRO A 258 -0.27 13.84 0.53
N SER A 259 -0.17 13.07 -0.57
CA SER A 259 0.61 11.82 -0.61
C SER A 259 2.08 12.03 -0.24
N GLU A 260 2.63 13.20 -0.52
CA GLU A 260 4.00 13.54 -0.14
C GLU A 260 4.23 13.57 1.38
N LEU A 261 3.17 13.74 2.18
CA LEU A 261 3.22 13.63 3.64
C LEU A 261 2.91 12.21 4.11
N SER A 262 1.81 11.63 3.66
CA SER A 262 1.41 10.27 4.10
C SER A 262 2.49 9.25 3.74
N ASN A 263 3.12 9.39 2.58
CA ASN A 263 4.16 8.49 2.08
C ASN A 263 5.59 9.02 2.33
N ALA A 264 5.77 10.01 3.24
CA ALA A 264 7.09 10.55 3.54
C ALA A 264 7.96 9.56 4.33
N PRO A 265 9.11 9.11 3.79
CA PRO A 265 10.03 8.23 4.51
C PRO A 265 10.47 8.80 5.87
N GLU A 266 10.63 10.12 5.95
CA GLU A 266 10.96 10.84 7.18
C GLU A 266 9.92 10.62 8.28
N LEU A 267 8.62 10.72 7.96
CA LEU A 267 7.53 10.57 8.91
C LEU A 267 7.32 9.10 9.28
N ILE A 268 7.33 8.21 8.30
CA ILE A 268 7.20 6.77 8.52
C ILE A 268 8.27 6.27 9.49
N ARG A 269 9.53 6.68 9.27
CA ARG A 269 10.66 6.34 10.14
C ARG A 269 10.52 6.98 11.53
N ARG A 270 10.13 8.23 11.60
CA ARG A 270 10.00 8.97 12.87
C ARG A 270 8.91 8.41 13.77
N PHE A 271 7.77 8.02 13.19
CA PHE A 271 6.66 7.44 13.94
C PHE A 271 6.87 5.96 14.28
N GLY A 272 7.82 5.30 13.61
CA GLY A 272 8.09 3.88 13.80
C GLY A 272 6.95 3.00 13.30
N VAL A 273 6.35 3.35 12.16
CA VAL A 273 5.20 2.66 11.60
C VAL A 273 5.47 1.17 11.40
N ILE A 274 4.54 0.30 11.77
CA ILE A 274 4.52 -1.09 11.34
C ILE A 274 3.84 -1.14 9.98
N ALA A 275 4.60 -1.49 8.94
CA ALA A 275 4.12 -1.60 7.59
C ALA A 275 3.52 -2.99 7.33
N MET A 276 2.33 -3.05 6.75
CA MET A 276 1.62 -4.29 6.46
C MET A 276 1.03 -4.26 5.05
N ASN A 277 1.60 -5.01 4.12
CA ASN A 277 1.19 -5.02 2.73
C ASN A 277 0.97 -6.43 2.17
N THR A 278 0.23 -6.51 1.06
CA THR A 278 -0.08 -7.77 0.37
C THR A 278 0.97 -8.04 -0.69
N ALA A 279 1.47 -9.28 -0.74
CA ALA A 279 2.34 -9.77 -1.79
C ALA A 279 1.57 -10.63 -2.81
N LEU A 280 2.08 -10.69 -4.05
CA LEU A 280 1.73 -11.73 -5.01
C LEU A 280 2.57 -12.99 -4.77
N GLU A 281 3.87 -12.80 -4.52
CA GLU A 281 4.80 -13.87 -4.17
C GLU A 281 5.95 -13.36 -3.31
N CYS A 282 6.53 -14.24 -2.51
CA CYS A 282 7.76 -14.02 -1.78
C CYS A 282 8.74 -15.19 -2.08
N ASP A 283 10.03 -14.89 -2.15
CA ASP A 283 11.00 -15.95 -2.32
C ASP A 283 11.56 -16.47 -0.97
N LEU A 284 12.44 -17.47 -1.09
CA LEU A 284 13.02 -18.16 0.07
C LEU A 284 13.87 -17.25 0.95
N TYR A 285 14.36 -16.15 0.42
CA TYR A 285 15.30 -15.26 1.13
C TYR A 285 14.63 -14.00 1.66
N GLY A 286 13.40 -13.73 1.20
CA GLY A 286 12.57 -12.61 1.66
C GLY A 286 12.47 -11.48 0.65
N ASN A 287 12.86 -11.68 -0.62
CA ASN A 287 12.44 -10.75 -1.66
C ASN A 287 10.94 -10.90 -1.91
N GLU A 288 10.30 -9.80 -2.23
CA GLU A 288 8.85 -9.71 -2.42
C GLU A 288 8.51 -9.10 -3.78
N ASN A 289 7.41 -9.58 -4.36
CA ASN A 289 6.79 -9.09 -5.59
C ASN A 289 5.30 -8.88 -5.36
N SER A 290 4.82 -7.65 -5.56
CA SER A 290 3.41 -7.28 -5.49
C SER A 290 2.86 -6.77 -6.82
N SER A 291 3.69 -6.64 -7.86
CA SER A 291 3.33 -5.94 -9.09
C SER A 291 3.22 -6.83 -10.32
N HIS A 292 4.04 -7.87 -10.49
CA HIS A 292 4.13 -8.64 -11.74
C HIS A 292 3.82 -10.12 -11.57
N ILE A 293 3.20 -10.72 -12.59
CA ILE A 293 2.92 -12.16 -12.68
C ILE A 293 3.80 -12.77 -13.75
N CYS A 294 4.50 -13.85 -13.42
CA CYS A 294 5.36 -14.61 -14.30
C CYS A 294 6.36 -13.72 -15.09
N GLY A 295 6.84 -12.69 -14.46
CA GLY A 295 7.88 -11.78 -14.96
C GLY A 295 7.42 -10.69 -15.90
N SER A 296 6.44 -10.94 -16.75
CA SER A 296 6.10 -10.04 -17.86
C SER A 296 4.81 -9.25 -17.67
N SER A 297 3.86 -9.79 -16.93
CA SER A 297 2.52 -9.20 -16.85
C SER A 297 2.37 -8.31 -15.64
N LEU A 298 2.23 -7.01 -15.85
CA LEU A 298 1.84 -6.05 -14.83
C LEU A 298 0.43 -6.40 -14.31
N MET A 299 0.30 -6.59 -13.00
CA MET A 299 -0.96 -6.82 -12.30
C MET A 299 -1.39 -5.61 -11.51
N ASN A 300 -0.45 -4.98 -10.82
CA ASN A 300 -0.63 -3.76 -10.03
C ASN A 300 0.58 -2.85 -10.21
N GLY A 301 0.45 -1.56 -9.88
CA GLY A 301 1.60 -0.73 -9.59
C GLY A 301 2.12 -1.01 -8.18
N ILE A 302 3.34 -0.58 -7.89
CA ILE A 302 3.97 -0.73 -6.58
C ILE A 302 3.21 0.02 -5.45
N GLY A 303 2.48 1.08 -5.82
CA GLY A 303 1.76 1.91 -4.86
C GLY A 303 2.68 2.56 -3.83
N GLY A 304 2.20 2.64 -2.60
CA GLY A 304 2.96 3.15 -1.47
C GLY A 304 3.65 2.07 -0.62
N SER A 305 3.52 0.78 -0.98
CA SER A 305 4.02 -0.30 -0.11
C SER A 305 5.49 -0.12 0.26
N CYS A 306 6.36 0.08 -0.72
CA CYS A 306 7.80 0.24 -0.46
C CYS A 306 8.19 1.56 0.21
N ASP A 307 7.35 2.61 0.14
CA ASP A 307 7.55 3.81 0.98
C ASP A 307 7.48 3.43 2.46
N TYR A 308 6.53 2.56 2.82
CA TYR A 308 6.33 2.11 4.20
C TYR A 308 7.26 0.97 4.60
N GLU A 309 7.40 -0.06 3.76
CA GLU A 309 8.17 -1.26 4.10
C GLU A 309 9.63 -0.93 4.39
N ARG A 310 10.27 -0.15 3.53
CA ARG A 310 11.67 0.25 3.70
C ARG A 310 11.90 1.18 4.89
N ASN A 311 10.90 1.93 5.30
CA ASN A 311 11.03 2.98 6.32
C ASN A 311 10.29 2.67 7.62
N GLY A 312 9.49 1.62 7.66
CA GLY A 312 8.81 1.14 8.85
C GLY A 312 9.76 0.65 9.94
N SER A 313 9.24 0.45 11.13
CA SER A 313 9.95 -0.20 12.23
C SER A 313 9.94 -1.72 12.11
N ILE A 314 8.87 -2.25 11.55
CA ILE A 314 8.68 -3.66 11.19
C ILE A 314 7.94 -3.69 9.86
N SER A 315 8.45 -4.47 8.91
CA SER A 315 7.82 -4.66 7.61
C SER A 315 7.23 -6.07 7.48
N ILE A 316 5.94 -6.14 7.17
CA ILE A 316 5.18 -7.40 7.12
C ILE A 316 4.52 -7.53 5.75
N PHE A 317 4.88 -8.58 5.02
CA PHE A 317 4.12 -8.97 3.84
C PHE A 317 3.25 -10.19 4.14
N TYR A 318 1.99 -10.13 3.73
CA TYR A 318 1.06 -11.24 3.89
C TYR A 318 0.40 -11.62 2.57
N THR A 319 0.17 -12.92 2.37
CA THR A 319 -0.47 -13.46 1.18
C THR A 319 -1.04 -14.85 1.47
N PRO A 320 -2.13 -15.29 0.82
CA PRO A 320 -2.46 -16.71 0.79
C PRO A 320 -1.30 -17.52 0.22
N SER A 321 -0.96 -18.64 0.84
CA SER A 321 0.19 -19.47 0.42
C SER A 321 0.05 -20.03 -0.99
N THR A 322 -1.18 -20.05 -1.55
CA THR A 322 -1.46 -20.49 -2.93
C THR A 322 -2.55 -19.65 -3.60
N ALA A 323 -2.53 -19.68 -4.93
CA ALA A 323 -3.57 -19.11 -5.78
C ALA A 323 -4.08 -20.13 -6.83
N LYS A 324 -5.16 -19.78 -7.54
CA LYS A 324 -5.75 -20.59 -8.64
C LYS A 324 -6.04 -22.04 -8.24
N GLY A 325 -6.62 -22.23 -7.05
CA GLY A 325 -6.95 -23.58 -6.56
C GLY A 325 -5.72 -24.45 -6.28
N GLY A 326 -4.68 -23.84 -5.71
CA GLY A 326 -3.44 -24.53 -5.33
C GLY A 326 -2.42 -24.71 -6.48
N LYS A 327 -2.72 -24.20 -7.68
CA LYS A 327 -1.83 -24.36 -8.85
C LYS A 327 -0.65 -23.40 -8.88
N ILE A 328 -0.72 -22.31 -8.14
CA ILE A 328 0.32 -21.30 -8.02
C ILE A 328 0.72 -21.22 -6.54
N SER A 329 2.01 -21.34 -6.26
CA SER A 329 2.58 -21.08 -4.95
C SER A 329 2.91 -19.59 -4.83
N ALA A 330 2.54 -18.95 -3.71
CA ALA A 330 2.99 -17.62 -3.38
C ALA A 330 4.39 -17.62 -2.73
N ILE A 331 4.88 -18.80 -2.30
CA ILE A 331 6.26 -18.96 -1.86
C ILE A 331 7.03 -19.67 -2.97
N VAL A 332 8.03 -18.99 -3.53
CA VAL A 332 8.77 -19.42 -4.72
C VAL A 332 10.27 -19.52 -4.44
N PRO A 333 11.04 -20.28 -5.25
CA PRO A 333 12.50 -20.32 -5.11
C PRO A 333 13.15 -18.93 -5.31
N MET A 334 12.67 -18.16 -6.28
CA MET A 334 13.09 -16.80 -6.59
C MET A 334 11.91 -16.03 -7.18
N CYS A 335 11.69 -14.81 -6.73
CA CYS A 335 10.68 -13.91 -7.31
C CYS A 335 10.99 -13.62 -8.78
N CYS A 336 9.96 -13.62 -9.62
CA CYS A 336 10.12 -13.29 -11.04
C CYS A 336 10.27 -11.78 -11.28
N HIS A 337 9.92 -10.97 -10.30
CA HIS A 337 10.11 -9.54 -10.19
C HIS A 337 10.34 -9.20 -8.72
N VAL A 338 11.04 -8.13 -8.40
CA VAL A 338 11.31 -7.74 -7.01
C VAL A 338 10.89 -6.29 -6.83
N ASP A 339 9.89 -6.08 -5.98
CA ASP A 339 9.44 -4.76 -5.54
C ASP A 339 10.10 -4.36 -4.21
N SER A 340 10.13 -5.29 -3.24
CA SER A 340 10.84 -5.12 -1.98
C SER A 340 11.92 -6.19 -1.81
N THR A 341 13.13 -5.76 -1.43
CA THR A 341 14.27 -6.67 -1.29
C THR A 341 14.28 -7.38 0.05
N GLU A 342 15.04 -8.47 0.15
CA GLU A 342 15.29 -9.20 1.41
C GLU A 342 15.78 -8.31 2.56
N HIS A 343 16.36 -7.14 2.24
CA HIS A 343 16.87 -6.20 3.23
C HIS A 343 15.77 -5.35 3.87
N ASP A 344 14.63 -5.25 3.22
CA ASP A 344 13.50 -4.42 3.63
C ASP A 344 12.34 -5.25 4.22
N VAL A 345 12.37 -6.59 4.04
CA VAL A 345 11.30 -7.50 4.51
C VAL A 345 11.70 -8.18 5.81
N ASP A 346 10.92 -7.92 6.87
CA ASP A 346 11.14 -8.49 8.21
C ASP A 346 10.31 -9.76 8.45
N VAL A 347 9.07 -9.77 7.99
CA VAL A 347 8.13 -10.85 8.33
C VAL A 347 7.27 -11.20 7.11
N ILE A 348 7.13 -12.49 6.86
CA ILE A 348 6.17 -13.03 5.88
C ILE A 348 5.09 -13.81 6.61
N VAL A 349 3.82 -13.56 6.25
CA VAL A 349 2.66 -14.22 6.86
C VAL A 349 1.79 -14.87 5.79
N THR A 350 1.46 -16.12 6.01
CA THR A 350 0.43 -16.83 5.22
C THR A 350 -0.59 -17.47 6.18
N GLU A 351 -1.61 -18.11 5.66
CA GLU A 351 -2.52 -18.92 6.50
C GLU A 351 -1.81 -20.12 7.13
N GLN A 352 -0.64 -20.52 6.60
CA GLN A 352 0.18 -21.60 7.17
C GLN A 352 0.92 -21.19 8.46
N GLY A 353 1.26 -19.89 8.59
CA GLY A 353 1.96 -19.36 9.76
C GLY A 353 2.73 -18.08 9.47
N VAL A 354 3.73 -17.81 10.32
CA VAL A 354 4.55 -16.60 10.33
C VAL A 354 6.03 -16.97 10.20
N ALA A 355 6.73 -16.42 9.22
CA ALA A 355 8.18 -16.47 9.09
C ALA A 355 8.77 -15.12 9.52
N ASP A 356 9.32 -15.06 10.72
CA ASP A 356 10.10 -13.92 11.20
C ASP A 356 11.54 -14.03 10.67
N LEU A 357 11.93 -13.13 9.79
CA LEU A 357 13.22 -13.16 9.10
C LEU A 357 14.29 -12.33 9.81
N ARG A 358 13.92 -11.56 10.82
CA ARG A 358 14.82 -10.67 11.54
C ARG A 358 15.96 -11.44 12.22
N GLY A 359 17.18 -10.93 12.11
CA GLY A 359 18.36 -11.55 12.71
C GLY A 359 18.79 -12.90 12.11
N LYS A 360 18.30 -13.24 10.91
CA LYS A 360 18.59 -14.49 10.20
C LYS A 360 19.34 -14.25 8.90
N GLY A 361 20.38 -15.03 8.66
CA GLY A 361 21.04 -15.09 7.35
C GLY A 361 20.22 -15.93 6.35
N PRO A 362 20.55 -15.87 5.04
CA PRO A 362 19.72 -16.41 3.96
C PRO A 362 19.26 -17.86 4.16
N MET A 363 20.15 -18.76 4.54
CA MET A 363 19.79 -20.18 4.77
C MET A 363 18.77 -20.36 5.89
N ARG A 364 18.87 -19.57 6.97
CA ARG A 364 17.92 -19.63 8.07
C ARG A 364 16.58 -19.01 7.67
N ARG A 365 16.61 -17.93 6.85
CA ARG A 365 15.41 -17.32 6.26
C ARG A 365 14.70 -18.35 5.38
N ALA A 366 15.40 -19.02 4.47
CA ALA A 366 14.81 -20.02 3.59
C ALA A 366 14.13 -21.15 4.38
N GLN A 367 14.76 -21.63 5.46
CA GLN A 367 14.16 -22.65 6.33
C GLN A 367 12.86 -22.13 7.00
N GLU A 368 12.87 -20.92 7.56
CA GLU A 368 11.69 -20.30 8.17
C GLU A 368 10.55 -20.14 7.16
N VAL A 369 10.85 -19.60 5.98
CA VAL A 369 9.84 -19.37 4.94
C VAL A 369 9.22 -20.70 4.48
N ILE A 370 10.03 -21.71 4.20
CA ILE A 370 9.53 -23.03 3.78
C ILE A 370 8.66 -23.65 4.89
N GLU A 371 9.18 -23.69 6.11
CA GLU A 371 8.50 -24.43 7.19
C GLU A 371 7.26 -23.72 7.71
N ARG A 372 7.26 -22.40 7.71
CA ARG A 372 6.19 -21.59 8.31
C ARG A 372 5.15 -21.08 7.32
N CYS A 373 5.57 -20.71 6.09
CA CYS A 373 4.71 -19.99 5.16
C CYS A 373 4.34 -20.76 3.90
N ALA A 374 5.16 -21.74 3.47
CA ALA A 374 4.85 -22.49 2.26
C ALA A 374 3.68 -23.46 2.46
N HIS A 375 2.83 -23.59 1.43
CA HIS A 375 1.77 -24.60 1.42
C HIS A 375 2.37 -26.01 1.49
N PRO A 376 1.74 -26.98 2.19
CA PRO A 376 2.26 -28.34 2.32
C PRO A 376 2.64 -29.02 1.01
N ASP A 377 1.87 -28.81 -0.07
CA ASP A 377 2.15 -29.39 -1.39
C ASP A 377 3.48 -28.90 -2.00
N TYR A 378 3.93 -27.69 -1.63
CA TYR A 378 5.12 -27.06 -2.19
C TYR A 378 6.36 -27.21 -1.32
N LYS A 379 6.23 -27.52 -0.01
CA LYS A 379 7.38 -27.71 0.89
C LYS A 379 8.40 -28.73 0.36
N PRO A 380 8.00 -29.91 -0.15
CA PRO A 380 8.95 -30.87 -0.70
C PRO A 380 9.74 -30.31 -1.89
N LEU A 381 9.07 -29.59 -2.79
CA LEU A 381 9.70 -28.96 -3.97
C LEU A 381 10.69 -27.87 -3.57
N LEU A 382 10.33 -27.00 -2.62
CA LEU A 382 11.19 -25.93 -2.15
C LEU A 382 12.43 -26.46 -1.40
N ARG A 383 12.27 -27.54 -0.62
CA ARG A 383 13.41 -28.25 0.01
C ARG A 383 14.31 -28.88 -1.03
N GLU A 384 13.76 -29.46 -2.08
CA GLU A 384 14.51 -30.05 -3.18
C GLU A 384 15.29 -28.96 -3.94
N TYR A 385 14.69 -27.81 -4.20
CA TYR A 385 15.40 -26.66 -4.77
C TYR A 385 16.63 -26.29 -3.95
N LEU A 386 16.50 -26.12 -2.63
CA LEU A 386 17.64 -25.84 -1.75
C LEU A 386 18.71 -26.94 -1.77
N ARG A 387 18.29 -28.21 -1.90
CA ARG A 387 19.22 -29.34 -1.97
C ARG A 387 20.08 -29.31 -3.23
N ILE A 388 19.54 -28.90 -4.37
CA ILE A 388 20.26 -28.84 -5.64
C ILE A 388 21.03 -27.51 -5.83
N ALA A 389 20.71 -26.49 -5.07
CA ALA A 389 21.42 -25.21 -5.14
C ALA A 389 22.87 -25.37 -4.66
N PRO A 390 23.84 -24.76 -5.35
CA PRO A 390 25.24 -24.81 -4.93
C PRO A 390 25.43 -24.07 -3.60
N GLN A 391 26.44 -24.51 -2.82
CA GLN A 391 26.78 -23.83 -1.57
C GLN A 391 27.23 -22.39 -1.82
N GLY A 392 26.78 -21.48 -0.96
CA GLY A 392 27.09 -20.06 -1.01
C GLY A 392 26.47 -19.32 0.16
N HIS A 393 26.66 -18.02 0.22
CA HIS A 393 26.00 -17.16 1.20
C HIS A 393 24.47 -17.23 1.04
N GLU A 394 24.02 -17.13 -0.21
CA GLU A 394 22.64 -17.28 -0.64
C GLU A 394 22.58 -18.32 -1.76
N PRO A 395 22.30 -19.59 -1.42
CA PRO A 395 22.30 -20.67 -2.40
C PRO A 395 21.23 -20.49 -3.46
N GLN A 396 21.63 -20.25 -4.69
CA GLN A 396 20.74 -20.10 -5.84
C GLN A 396 21.14 -21.03 -6.98
N HIS A 397 20.22 -21.83 -7.48
CA HIS A 397 20.45 -22.62 -8.68
C HIS A 397 19.96 -21.83 -9.91
N MET A 398 20.85 -21.09 -10.56
CA MET A 398 20.50 -20.10 -11.58
C MET A 398 19.54 -20.58 -12.68
N ARG A 399 19.69 -21.83 -13.14
CA ARG A 399 18.82 -22.41 -14.18
C ARG A 399 17.46 -22.84 -13.63
N ALA A 400 17.37 -23.18 -12.34
CA ALA A 400 16.15 -23.68 -11.71
C ALA A 400 15.42 -22.61 -10.87
N ALA A 401 15.99 -21.43 -10.71
CA ALA A 401 15.46 -20.38 -9.86
C ALA A 401 14.01 -19.97 -10.23
N LEU A 402 13.68 -19.93 -11.50
CA LEU A 402 12.35 -19.62 -12.02
C LEU A 402 11.56 -20.85 -12.49
N ALA A 403 11.95 -22.07 -12.07
CA ALA A 403 11.33 -23.32 -12.53
C ALA A 403 9.82 -23.39 -12.20
N PHE A 404 9.37 -22.81 -11.08
CA PHE A 404 7.94 -22.76 -10.77
C PHE A 404 7.16 -21.95 -11.80
N HIS A 405 7.65 -20.77 -12.15
CA HIS A 405 7.03 -19.90 -13.16
C HIS A 405 7.04 -20.51 -14.54
N ASP A 406 8.18 -21.08 -14.97
CA ASP A 406 8.30 -21.77 -16.24
C ASP A 406 7.34 -22.98 -16.33
N THR A 407 7.27 -23.78 -15.27
CA THR A 407 6.33 -24.90 -15.20
C THR A 407 4.88 -24.43 -15.28
N TYR A 408 4.54 -23.33 -14.59
CA TYR A 408 3.17 -22.79 -14.66
C TYR A 408 2.82 -22.31 -16.07
N LEU A 409 3.71 -21.59 -16.73
CA LEU A 409 3.50 -21.11 -18.09
C LEU A 409 3.33 -22.26 -19.10
N ASN A 410 4.07 -23.36 -18.94
CA ASN A 410 4.06 -24.49 -19.88
C ASN A 410 3.02 -25.56 -19.55
N LYS A 411 2.77 -25.82 -18.24
CA LYS A 411 1.93 -26.95 -17.77
C LYS A 411 0.68 -26.50 -16.98
N GLY A 412 0.59 -25.20 -16.62
CA GLY A 412 -0.55 -24.63 -15.90
C GLY A 412 -0.64 -24.96 -14.42
N ASP A 413 0.41 -25.58 -13.82
CA ASP A 413 0.43 -25.97 -12.42
C ASP A 413 1.88 -26.08 -11.91
N MET A 414 2.27 -25.25 -10.95
CA MET A 414 3.62 -25.23 -10.37
C MET A 414 3.99 -26.52 -9.64
N ARG A 415 3.01 -27.32 -9.17
CA ARG A 415 3.24 -28.62 -8.53
C ARG A 415 3.88 -29.65 -9.46
N LEU A 416 3.79 -29.42 -10.77
CA LEU A 416 4.38 -30.30 -11.77
C LEU A 416 5.86 -29.98 -12.07
N THR A 417 6.49 -29.12 -11.26
CA THR A 417 7.91 -28.80 -11.39
C THR A 417 8.77 -30.02 -11.09
N ASP A 418 9.68 -30.36 -11.99
CA ASP A 418 10.65 -31.44 -11.85
C ASP A 418 12.08 -30.86 -11.86
N PHE A 419 12.69 -30.79 -10.69
CA PHE A 419 14.06 -30.28 -10.56
C PHE A 419 15.14 -31.24 -11.09
N SER A 420 14.83 -32.50 -11.37
CA SER A 420 15.78 -33.45 -11.98
C SER A 420 16.22 -33.01 -13.38
N GLU A 421 15.40 -32.23 -14.09
CA GLU A 421 15.72 -31.65 -15.40
C GLU A 421 16.90 -30.66 -15.34
N TYR A 422 17.20 -30.12 -14.16
CA TYR A 422 18.24 -29.10 -13.92
C TYR A 422 19.55 -29.68 -13.38
N LEU A 423 19.61 -30.98 -13.07
CA LEU A 423 20.78 -31.67 -12.54
C LEU A 423 21.80 -32.09 -13.61
N LYS A 424 21.52 -31.82 -14.89
CA LYS A 424 22.38 -32.22 -16.04
C LYS A 424 23.31 -31.10 -16.46
#